data_638e60c881bc7bf4291aa41ed19639bf
#
_entry.id   638e60c881bc7bf4291aa41ed19639bf
#
_cell.length_a   1.000
_cell.length_b   1.000
_cell.length_c   1.000
_cell.angle_alpha   90.00
_cell.angle_beta   90.00
_cell.angle_gamma   90.00
#
_symmetry.space_group_name_H-M   'P 1'
#
loop_
_entity.id
_entity.type
_entity.pdbx_description
1 polymer ?
#
loop_
_entity_poly.entity_id
_entity_poly.type
_entity_poly.pdbx_seq_one_letter_code
_entity_poly.pdbx_strand_id
1 'polypeptide(L)'
;DLPGINYGIADTTYLESIKHKLRAYVITHGHLDHIGGLPHIVPNLPAPIYGSKFTIGRVEEIFENFGLPMPEGFELKTVMMNENTHERLKIGEFFIELVRVTHSIPGSTVVVVDTPVGRVINTGDFRLDPDPLDHERTDIERLKQLGDEGVLVLLSESTTPERPGRTPSESTIEQSFIDILNNAPGRVFIGLFSTNINRIQ
;
A
#
# COMPACT_ATOMS: atom_id res chain seq x y z
N ASP A 1 -23.64 -2.25 7.82
CA ASP A 1 -23.55 -3.73 7.72
C ASP A 1 -24.77 -4.25 6.99
N LEU A 2 -24.58 -5.04 5.94
CA LEU A 2 -25.64 -5.71 5.19
C LEU A 2 -25.71 -7.15 5.69
N PRO A 3 -26.87 -7.61 6.21
CA PRO A 3 -27.02 -8.97 6.72
C PRO A 3 -26.71 -10.01 5.64
N GLY A 4 -25.86 -10.99 5.97
CA GLY A 4 -25.47 -12.06 5.06
C GLY A 4 -24.34 -11.71 4.07
N ILE A 5 -23.75 -10.50 4.16
CA ILE A 5 -22.57 -10.08 3.37
C ILE A 5 -21.39 -9.98 4.30
N ASN A 6 -20.34 -10.75 4.02
CA ASN A 6 -19.11 -10.76 4.81
C ASN A 6 -18.11 -9.71 4.33
N TYR A 7 -18.10 -9.42 3.02
CA TYR A 7 -17.23 -8.43 2.39
C TYR A 7 -17.79 -7.99 1.03
N GLY A 8 -17.34 -6.84 0.54
CA GLY A 8 -17.58 -6.36 -0.81
C GLY A 8 -16.25 -6.11 -1.53
N ILE A 9 -16.22 -6.37 -2.83
CA ILE A 9 -15.07 -6.09 -3.69
C ILE A 9 -15.49 -5.18 -4.83
N ALA A 10 -14.53 -4.56 -5.51
CA ALA A 10 -14.81 -3.76 -6.70
C ALA A 10 -15.38 -4.64 -7.83
N ASP A 11 -16.27 -4.06 -8.63
CA ASP A 11 -16.79 -4.71 -9.84
C ASP A 11 -15.68 -4.84 -10.89
N THR A 12 -15.34 -6.07 -11.28
CA THR A 12 -14.29 -6.40 -12.23
C THR A 12 -14.78 -6.64 -13.65
N THR A 13 -16.07 -6.50 -13.92
CA THR A 13 -16.70 -6.82 -15.23
C THR A 13 -15.97 -6.13 -16.39
N TYR A 14 -15.60 -4.86 -16.23
CA TYR A 14 -14.83 -4.16 -17.24
C TYR A 14 -13.45 -4.79 -17.47
N LEU A 15 -12.72 -5.12 -16.41
CA LEU A 15 -11.40 -5.75 -16.52
C LEU A 15 -11.47 -7.12 -17.18
N GLU A 16 -12.53 -7.89 -16.90
CA GLU A 16 -12.78 -9.19 -17.53
C GLU A 16 -12.94 -9.05 -19.04
N SER A 17 -13.63 -7.99 -19.50
CA SER A 17 -13.80 -7.70 -20.93
C SER A 17 -12.50 -7.39 -21.67
N ILE A 18 -11.48 -6.91 -20.94
CA ILE A 18 -10.16 -6.54 -21.47
C ILE A 18 -9.01 -7.36 -20.87
N LYS A 19 -9.29 -8.53 -20.28
CA LYS A 19 -8.30 -9.35 -19.56
C LYS A 19 -7.01 -9.63 -20.35
N HIS A 20 -7.11 -9.70 -21.69
CA HIS A 20 -5.95 -9.88 -22.57
C HIS A 20 -4.97 -8.69 -22.53
N LYS A 21 -5.37 -7.52 -22.03
CA LYS A 21 -4.55 -6.32 -21.86
C LYS A 21 -3.94 -6.23 -20.46
N LEU A 22 -4.45 -6.98 -19.48
CA LEU A 22 -3.91 -6.98 -18.12
C LEU A 22 -2.47 -7.48 -18.13
N ARG A 23 -1.54 -6.72 -17.54
CA ARG A 23 -0.12 -7.05 -17.47
C ARG A 23 0.35 -7.33 -16.06
N ALA A 24 -0.18 -6.60 -15.08
CA ALA A 24 0.23 -6.70 -13.69
C ALA A 24 -0.78 -6.05 -12.75
N TYR A 25 -0.70 -6.42 -11.49
CA TYR A 25 -1.19 -5.64 -10.35
C TYR A 25 0.03 -4.98 -9.69
N VAL A 26 -0.06 -3.70 -9.38
CA VAL A 26 0.98 -2.97 -8.66
C VAL A 26 0.36 -2.40 -7.39
N ILE A 27 0.84 -2.85 -6.25
CA ILE A 27 0.22 -2.58 -4.95
C ILE A 27 1.02 -1.52 -4.21
N THR A 28 0.34 -0.48 -3.76
CA THR A 28 0.93 0.63 -3.02
C THR A 28 1.38 0.22 -1.62
N HIS A 29 0.55 -0.55 -0.90
CA HIS A 29 0.84 -1.03 0.45
C HIS A 29 -0.09 -2.18 0.87
N GLY A 30 0.23 -2.83 1.99
CA GLY A 30 -0.38 -4.09 2.43
C GLY A 30 -1.58 -3.96 3.37
N HIS A 31 -2.31 -2.84 3.43
CA HIS A 31 -3.56 -2.75 4.17
C HIS A 31 -4.69 -3.53 3.49
N LEU A 32 -5.62 -4.04 4.29
CA LEU A 32 -6.66 -4.97 3.85
C LEU A 32 -7.60 -4.36 2.80
N ASP A 33 -7.93 -3.10 2.89
CA ASP A 33 -8.75 -2.36 1.93
C ASP A 33 -8.07 -2.17 0.56
N HIS A 34 -6.74 -2.32 0.49
CA HIS A 34 -5.97 -2.28 -0.76
C HIS A 34 -5.66 -3.66 -1.34
N ILE A 35 -5.55 -4.71 -0.52
CA ILE A 35 -5.18 -6.05 -0.99
C ILE A 35 -6.27 -7.11 -0.79
N GLY A 36 -7.27 -6.85 0.06
CA GLY A 36 -8.28 -7.84 0.45
C GLY A 36 -9.17 -8.35 -0.68
N GLY A 37 -9.29 -7.60 -1.78
CA GLY A 37 -10.00 -8.06 -2.98
C GLY A 37 -9.19 -9.02 -3.86
N LEU A 38 -7.86 -9.05 -3.73
CA LEU A 38 -6.98 -9.82 -4.63
C LEU A 38 -7.29 -11.33 -4.67
N PRO A 39 -7.54 -12.03 -3.54
CA PRO A 39 -7.88 -13.45 -3.56
C PRO A 39 -9.16 -13.78 -4.35
N HIS A 40 -10.05 -12.81 -4.51
CA HIS A 40 -11.30 -12.97 -5.26
C HIS A 40 -11.16 -12.56 -6.74
N ILE A 41 -10.23 -11.67 -7.04
CA ILE A 41 -10.05 -11.08 -8.37
C ILE A 41 -9.01 -11.87 -9.19
N VAL A 42 -7.86 -12.13 -8.61
CA VAL A 42 -6.70 -12.74 -9.32
C VAL A 42 -6.99 -14.11 -9.90
N PRO A 43 -7.77 -15.00 -9.27
CA PRO A 43 -8.12 -16.29 -9.88
C PRO A 43 -8.83 -16.16 -11.24
N ASN A 44 -9.66 -15.13 -11.42
CA ASN A 44 -10.39 -14.89 -12.67
C ASN A 44 -9.60 -14.01 -13.66
N LEU A 45 -8.68 -13.20 -13.14
CA LEU A 45 -7.86 -12.23 -13.88
C LEU A 45 -6.37 -12.44 -13.54
N PRO A 46 -5.78 -13.58 -13.89
CA PRO A 46 -4.42 -13.91 -13.49
C PRO A 46 -3.39 -12.97 -14.12
N ALA A 47 -2.58 -12.34 -13.24
CA ALA A 47 -1.44 -11.51 -13.62
C ALA A 47 -0.45 -11.44 -12.45
N PRO A 48 0.84 -11.15 -12.70
CA PRO A 48 1.82 -10.94 -11.64
C PRO A 48 1.45 -9.77 -10.73
N ILE A 49 1.78 -9.89 -9.42
CA ILE A 49 1.56 -8.86 -8.41
C ILE A 49 2.91 -8.30 -7.98
N TYR A 50 3.06 -6.99 -8.08
CA TYR A 50 4.27 -6.26 -7.71
C TYR A 50 4.02 -5.37 -6.51
N GLY A 51 4.99 -5.28 -5.62
CA GLY A 51 4.93 -4.44 -4.44
C GLY A 51 6.25 -4.44 -3.66
N SER A 52 6.33 -3.62 -2.62
CA SER A 52 7.44 -3.67 -1.67
C SER A 52 7.52 -5.03 -0.96
N LYS A 53 8.66 -5.34 -0.37
CA LYS A 53 8.87 -6.64 0.31
C LYS A 53 7.78 -6.92 1.37
N PHE A 54 7.46 -5.92 2.19
CA PHE A 54 6.44 -6.08 3.23
C PHE A 54 5.05 -6.29 2.61
N THR A 55 4.71 -5.50 1.60
CA THR A 55 3.44 -5.60 0.87
C THR A 55 3.24 -6.98 0.25
N ILE A 56 4.28 -7.54 -0.38
CA ILE A 56 4.21 -8.88 -0.98
C ILE A 56 3.99 -9.95 0.09
N GLY A 57 4.70 -9.88 1.22
CA GLY A 57 4.47 -10.81 2.34
C GLY A 57 3.01 -10.75 2.86
N ARG A 58 2.41 -9.55 2.90
CA ARG A 58 0.98 -9.39 3.26
C ARG A 58 0.04 -9.97 2.21
N VAL A 59 0.38 -9.83 0.92
CA VAL A 59 -0.41 -10.45 -0.17
C VAL A 59 -0.37 -11.97 -0.06
N GLU A 60 0.78 -12.58 0.15
CA GLU A 60 0.93 -14.03 0.32
C GLU A 60 0.11 -14.52 1.52
N GLU A 61 0.24 -13.87 2.67
CA GLU A 61 -0.54 -14.18 3.89
C GLU A 61 -2.05 -14.14 3.64
N ILE A 62 -2.54 -13.15 2.89
CA ILE A 62 -3.98 -13.00 2.67
C ILE A 62 -4.50 -14.12 1.75
N PHE A 63 -3.73 -14.54 0.75
CA PHE A 63 -4.11 -15.69 -0.08
C PHE A 63 -4.14 -16.98 0.73
N GLU A 64 -3.18 -17.20 1.63
CA GLU A 64 -3.18 -18.34 2.55
C GLU A 64 -4.40 -18.33 3.47
N ASN A 65 -4.73 -17.18 4.06
CA ASN A 65 -5.83 -17.04 5.01
C ASN A 65 -7.20 -17.23 4.36
N PHE A 66 -7.38 -16.81 3.12
CA PHE A 66 -8.66 -17.01 2.41
C PHE A 66 -8.85 -18.44 1.91
N GLY A 67 -7.75 -19.17 1.67
CA GLY A 67 -7.80 -20.58 1.22
C GLY A 67 -8.64 -20.78 -0.05
N LEU A 68 -8.74 -19.75 -0.90
CA LEU A 68 -9.53 -19.83 -2.13
C LEU A 68 -8.84 -20.73 -3.15
N PRO A 69 -9.60 -21.61 -3.85
CA PRO A 69 -9.02 -22.47 -4.86
C PRO A 69 -8.47 -21.65 -6.02
N MET A 70 -7.23 -21.92 -6.38
CA MET A 70 -6.62 -21.37 -7.59
C MET A 70 -7.02 -22.17 -8.82
N PRO A 71 -7.23 -21.55 -9.98
CA PRO A 71 -7.46 -22.25 -11.23
C PRO A 71 -6.32 -23.24 -11.54
N GLU A 72 -6.64 -24.36 -12.18
CA GLU A 72 -5.64 -25.35 -12.58
C GLU A 72 -4.54 -24.71 -13.42
N GLY A 73 -3.28 -24.96 -13.05
CA GLY A 73 -2.11 -24.39 -13.73
C GLY A 73 -1.81 -22.91 -13.43
N PHE A 74 -2.58 -22.27 -12.56
CA PHE A 74 -2.27 -20.91 -12.09
C PHE A 74 -1.42 -20.96 -10.81
N GLU A 75 -0.30 -20.29 -10.83
CA GLU A 75 0.52 -20.04 -9.65
C GLU A 75 0.47 -18.54 -9.31
N LEU A 76 0.31 -18.21 -8.03
CA LEU A 76 0.41 -16.83 -7.56
C LEU A 76 1.84 -16.32 -7.83
N LYS A 77 1.96 -15.32 -8.68
CA LYS A 77 3.24 -14.68 -9.01
C LYS A 77 3.35 -13.36 -8.31
N THR A 78 4.20 -13.30 -7.30
CA THR A 78 4.52 -12.07 -6.60
C THR A 78 5.94 -11.64 -6.94
N VAL A 79 6.17 -10.34 -7.07
CA VAL A 79 7.48 -9.76 -7.38
C VAL A 79 7.76 -8.62 -6.42
N MET A 80 8.80 -8.80 -5.60
CA MET A 80 9.27 -7.76 -4.70
C MET A 80 10.04 -6.70 -5.47
N MET A 81 9.71 -5.44 -5.21
CA MET A 81 10.46 -4.28 -5.68
C MET A 81 11.07 -3.54 -4.50
N ASN A 82 12.24 -2.96 -4.72
CA ASN A 82 12.91 -2.18 -3.68
C ASN A 82 12.54 -0.71 -3.82
N GLU A 83 11.75 -0.21 -2.89
CA GLU A 83 11.25 1.16 -2.81
C GLU A 83 12.32 2.21 -2.49
N ASN A 84 13.53 1.76 -2.18
CA ASN A 84 14.64 2.63 -1.79
C ASN A 84 15.68 2.85 -2.89
N THR A 85 15.58 2.14 -4.02
CA THR A 85 16.61 2.15 -5.07
C THR A 85 16.21 2.91 -6.33
N HIS A 86 14.95 3.40 -6.41
CA HIS A 86 14.37 4.01 -7.61
C HIS A 86 14.50 3.11 -8.85
N GLU A 87 14.51 1.80 -8.62
CA GLU A 87 14.54 0.81 -9.69
C GLU A 87 13.31 0.93 -10.55
N ARG A 88 13.50 0.93 -11.86
CA ARG A 88 12.42 1.01 -12.84
C ARG A 88 12.26 -0.33 -13.52
N LEU A 89 11.13 -0.99 -13.28
CA LEU A 89 10.79 -2.27 -13.86
C LEU A 89 9.94 -2.07 -15.13
N LYS A 90 10.35 -2.67 -16.24
CA LYS A 90 9.57 -2.66 -17.48
C LYS A 90 8.52 -3.75 -17.44
N ILE A 91 7.24 -3.37 -17.60
CA ILE A 91 6.09 -4.27 -17.71
C ILE A 91 5.32 -3.92 -18.99
N GLY A 92 5.49 -4.70 -20.05
CA GLY A 92 4.95 -4.35 -21.36
C GLY A 92 5.52 -3.02 -21.86
N GLU A 93 4.64 -2.05 -22.12
CA GLU A 93 5.00 -0.70 -22.56
C GLU A 93 5.21 0.29 -21.40
N PHE A 94 5.05 -0.18 -20.14
CA PHE A 94 5.13 0.66 -18.96
C PHE A 94 6.46 0.49 -18.23
N PHE A 95 6.91 1.57 -17.58
CA PHE A 95 7.96 1.49 -16.56
C PHE A 95 7.37 1.82 -15.21
N ILE A 96 7.56 0.92 -14.25
CA ILE A 96 7.04 1.04 -12.89
C ILE A 96 8.19 1.35 -11.94
N GLU A 97 7.99 2.32 -11.07
CA GLU A 97 8.88 2.66 -9.96
C GLU A 97 8.06 2.74 -8.67
N LEU A 98 8.58 2.22 -7.57
CA LEU A 98 8.02 2.40 -6.24
C LEU A 98 8.86 3.44 -5.50
N VAL A 99 8.20 4.45 -4.95
CA VAL A 99 8.85 5.49 -4.15
C VAL A 99 8.31 5.43 -2.73
N ARG A 100 9.20 5.29 -1.75
CA ARG A 100 8.82 5.15 -0.34
C ARG A 100 8.04 6.34 0.18
N VAL A 101 6.97 6.04 0.94
CA VAL A 101 6.22 7.02 1.73
C VAL A 101 6.00 6.51 3.15
N THR A 102 5.86 7.46 4.08
CA THR A 102 5.46 7.15 5.45
C THR A 102 3.96 6.85 5.51
N HIS A 103 3.60 5.78 6.19
CA HIS A 103 2.21 5.41 6.47
C HIS A 103 2.15 4.56 7.75
N SER A 104 0.96 4.09 8.16
CA SER A 104 0.78 3.27 9.36
C SER A 104 1.14 1.79 9.18
N ILE A 105 1.72 1.42 8.05
CA ILE A 105 2.20 0.07 7.73
C ILE A 105 3.55 0.17 7.00
N PRO A 106 4.53 -0.69 7.30
CA PRO A 106 5.83 -0.69 6.63
C PRO A 106 5.72 -0.93 5.11
N GLY A 107 6.70 -0.41 4.37
CA GLY A 107 6.81 -0.65 2.93
C GLY A 107 5.73 0.02 2.08
N SER A 108 5.09 1.07 2.59
CA SER A 108 4.13 1.88 1.83
C SER A 108 4.83 2.69 0.75
N THR A 109 4.21 2.75 -0.43
CA THR A 109 4.82 3.36 -1.61
C THR A 109 3.83 4.19 -2.42
N VAL A 110 4.37 5.23 -3.05
CA VAL A 110 3.81 5.82 -4.26
C VAL A 110 4.14 4.90 -5.43
N VAL A 111 3.18 4.63 -6.28
CA VAL A 111 3.38 3.91 -7.55
C VAL A 111 3.49 4.92 -8.68
N VAL A 112 4.65 4.92 -9.33
CA VAL A 112 4.92 5.74 -10.51
C VAL A 112 4.84 4.85 -11.74
N VAL A 113 4.04 5.26 -12.73
CA VAL A 113 3.85 4.54 -13.98
C VAL A 113 4.20 5.48 -15.13
N ASP A 114 5.34 5.26 -15.76
CA ASP A 114 5.66 5.92 -17.02
C ASP A 114 5.02 5.16 -18.17
N THR A 115 4.15 5.85 -18.90
CA THR A 115 3.45 5.32 -20.07
C THR A 115 3.95 5.99 -21.35
N PRO A 116 3.69 5.44 -22.54
CA PRO A 116 4.05 6.10 -23.81
C PRO A 116 3.46 7.51 -23.99
N VAL A 117 2.40 7.87 -23.25
CA VAL A 117 1.72 9.17 -23.36
C VAL A 117 1.99 10.11 -22.20
N GLY A 118 2.67 9.65 -21.14
CA GLY A 118 3.02 10.45 -19.98
C GLY A 118 3.03 9.69 -18.67
N ARG A 119 3.43 10.36 -17.61
CA ARG A 119 3.56 9.78 -16.27
C ARG A 119 2.25 9.85 -15.50
N VAL A 120 1.87 8.74 -14.89
CA VAL A 120 0.79 8.62 -13.92
C VAL A 120 1.40 8.31 -12.56
N ILE A 121 0.98 9.03 -11.53
CA ILE A 121 1.40 8.79 -10.14
C ILE A 121 0.17 8.48 -9.29
N ASN A 122 0.20 7.35 -8.59
CA ASN A 122 -0.77 7.00 -7.55
C ASN A 122 -0.06 7.03 -6.20
N THR A 123 -0.49 7.94 -5.31
CA THR A 123 0.16 8.13 -4.02
C THR A 123 -0.04 6.97 -3.05
N GLY A 124 -1.06 6.13 -3.27
CA GLY A 124 -1.56 5.28 -2.19
C GLY A 124 -1.94 6.14 -0.98
N ASP A 125 -1.97 5.53 0.18
CA ASP A 125 -2.16 6.23 1.44
C ASP A 125 -0.82 6.69 1.98
N PHE A 126 -0.72 7.95 2.39
CA PHE A 126 0.53 8.51 2.88
C PHE A 126 0.33 9.55 3.97
N ARG A 127 1.39 9.80 4.68
CA ARG A 127 1.56 10.97 5.55
C ARG A 127 2.97 11.53 5.37
N LEU A 128 3.16 12.80 5.66
CA LEU A 128 4.47 13.43 5.65
C LEU A 128 4.97 13.55 7.09
N ASP A 129 5.51 12.44 7.61
CA ASP A 129 6.12 12.41 8.94
C ASP A 129 7.62 12.72 8.83
N PRO A 130 8.11 13.82 9.45
CA PRO A 130 9.51 14.16 9.40
C PRO A 130 10.37 13.31 10.35
N ASP A 131 9.75 12.60 11.30
CA ASP A 131 10.44 11.81 12.32
C ASP A 131 9.67 10.51 12.65
N PRO A 132 9.53 9.60 11.66
CA PRO A 132 8.86 8.33 11.87
C PRO A 132 9.69 7.41 12.77
N LEU A 133 9.01 6.53 13.54
CA LEU A 133 9.66 5.63 14.51
C LEU A 133 10.68 4.67 13.90
N ASP A 134 10.45 4.24 12.65
CA ASP A 134 11.36 3.37 11.90
C ASP A 134 12.48 4.12 11.18
N HIS A 135 12.52 5.47 11.28
CA HIS A 135 13.43 6.37 10.57
C HIS A 135 13.32 6.32 9.03
N GLU A 136 12.33 5.60 8.50
CA GLU A 136 12.08 5.45 7.06
C GLU A 136 11.18 6.59 6.56
N ARG A 137 11.76 7.73 6.25
CA ARG A 137 11.04 8.94 5.81
C ARG A 137 10.52 8.81 4.38
N THR A 138 9.47 9.56 4.09
CA THR A 138 9.02 9.77 2.70
C THR A 138 10.15 10.34 1.85
N ASP A 139 10.40 9.75 0.68
CA ASP A 139 11.42 10.21 -0.28
C ASP A 139 10.92 11.45 -1.06
N ILE A 140 10.92 12.58 -0.36
CA ILE A 140 10.47 13.87 -0.91
C ILE A 140 11.33 14.31 -2.09
N GLU A 141 12.64 14.05 -2.04
CA GLU A 141 13.55 14.49 -3.10
C GLU A 141 13.25 13.75 -4.41
N ARG A 142 12.96 12.44 -4.34
CA ARG A 142 12.54 11.71 -5.53
C ARG A 142 11.21 12.19 -6.05
N LEU A 143 10.23 12.43 -5.18
CA LEU A 143 8.92 12.94 -5.58
C LEU A 143 9.01 14.32 -6.25
N LYS A 144 9.88 15.22 -5.76
CA LYS A 144 10.16 16.51 -6.42
C LYS A 144 10.76 16.33 -7.82
N GLN A 145 11.77 15.47 -7.96
CA GLN A 145 12.38 15.18 -9.27
C GLN A 145 11.33 14.68 -10.27
N LEU A 146 10.47 13.74 -9.84
CA LEU A 146 9.38 13.22 -10.68
C LEU A 146 8.39 14.33 -11.08
N GLY A 147 8.10 15.26 -10.16
CA GLY A 147 7.28 16.43 -10.42
C GLY A 147 7.91 17.37 -11.44
N ASP A 148 9.21 17.67 -11.30
CA ASP A 148 9.96 18.53 -12.21
C ASP A 148 10.09 17.93 -13.62
N GLU A 149 10.20 16.61 -13.71
CA GLU A 149 10.19 15.87 -14.99
C GLU A 149 8.82 15.90 -15.69
N GLY A 150 7.75 16.19 -14.97
CA GLY A 150 6.38 16.30 -15.46
C GLY A 150 5.51 15.08 -15.14
N VAL A 151 4.29 15.37 -14.70
CA VAL A 151 3.25 14.38 -14.34
C VAL A 151 1.98 14.67 -15.13
N LEU A 152 1.52 13.67 -15.88
CA LEU A 152 0.29 13.78 -16.65
C LEU A 152 -0.95 13.64 -15.77
N VAL A 153 -0.93 12.66 -14.84
CA VAL A 153 -2.04 12.38 -13.92
C VAL A 153 -1.50 12.11 -12.52
N LEU A 154 -2.06 12.76 -11.53
CA LEU A 154 -1.84 12.48 -10.11
C LEU A 154 -3.14 11.95 -9.50
N LEU A 155 -3.11 10.71 -9.00
CA LEU A 155 -4.16 10.08 -8.21
C LEU A 155 -3.71 10.15 -6.74
N SER A 156 -4.26 11.10 -6.00
CA SER A 156 -3.90 11.32 -4.60
C SER A 156 -5.03 10.93 -3.67
N GLU A 157 -4.69 10.32 -2.56
CA GLU A 157 -5.61 10.15 -1.45
C GLU A 157 -6.08 11.52 -0.91
N SER A 158 -7.22 11.54 -0.25
CA SER A 158 -7.83 12.75 0.30
C SER A 158 -8.49 12.51 1.66
N THR A 159 -7.86 11.69 2.50
CA THR A 159 -8.36 11.38 3.84
C THR A 159 -8.35 12.63 4.72
N THR A 160 -9.54 13.03 5.20
CA THR A 160 -9.75 14.19 6.05
C THR A 160 -9.19 15.53 5.51
N PRO A 161 -9.41 15.89 4.22
CA PRO A 161 -8.78 17.05 3.60
C PRO A 161 -9.29 18.39 4.19
N GLU A 162 -10.46 18.39 4.83
CA GLU A 162 -11.07 19.54 5.50
C GLU A 162 -10.47 19.82 6.88
N ARG A 163 -9.65 18.91 7.43
CA ARG A 163 -9.06 19.06 8.76
C ARG A 163 -7.81 19.95 8.69
N PRO A 164 -7.81 21.16 9.27
CA PRO A 164 -6.63 22.03 9.23
C PRO A 164 -5.51 21.52 10.13
N GLY A 165 -4.27 21.90 9.81
CA GLY A 165 -3.09 21.59 10.61
C GLY A 165 -2.27 20.42 10.06
N ARG A 166 -1.44 19.85 10.94
CA ARG A 166 -0.59 18.69 10.65
C ARG A 166 -0.86 17.58 11.65
N THR A 167 -0.84 16.35 11.21
CA THR A 167 -0.79 15.18 12.10
C THR A 167 0.55 15.20 12.84
N PRO A 168 0.59 15.09 14.17
CA PRO A 168 1.82 14.95 14.93
C PRO A 168 2.66 13.76 14.46
N SER A 169 3.99 13.84 14.62
CA SER A 169 4.85 12.70 14.33
C SER A 169 4.57 11.51 15.25
N GLU A 170 4.78 10.30 14.74
CA GLU A 170 4.67 9.07 15.54
C GLU A 170 5.64 9.08 16.74
N SER A 171 6.82 9.70 16.61
CA SER A 171 7.79 9.85 17.71
C SER A 171 7.23 10.57 18.93
N THR A 172 6.21 11.42 18.75
CA THR A 172 5.57 12.11 19.88
C THR A 172 4.62 11.23 20.70
N ILE A 173 4.22 10.08 20.15
CA ILE A 173 3.29 9.16 20.80
C ILE A 173 4.00 8.33 21.87
N GLU A 174 5.27 8.01 21.68
CA GLU A 174 6.07 7.19 22.60
C GLU A 174 6.04 7.74 24.01
N GLN A 175 6.36 9.02 24.21
CA GLN A 175 6.34 9.63 25.53
C GLN A 175 4.95 9.60 26.18
N SER A 176 3.90 9.78 25.40
CA SER A 176 2.51 9.68 25.90
C SER A 176 2.18 8.26 26.39
N PHE A 177 2.65 7.22 25.70
CA PHE A 177 2.50 5.84 26.14
C PHE A 177 3.26 5.59 27.45
N ILE A 178 4.53 6.02 27.53
CA ILE A 178 5.35 5.90 28.73
C ILE A 178 4.66 6.57 29.93
N ASP A 179 4.15 7.77 29.78
CA ASP A 179 3.48 8.51 30.83
C ASP A 179 2.20 7.82 31.29
N ILE A 180 1.38 7.31 30.36
CA ILE A 180 0.16 6.56 30.68
C ILE A 180 0.51 5.27 31.43
N LEU A 181 1.48 4.49 30.96
CA LEU A 181 1.86 3.22 31.56
C LEU A 181 2.43 3.41 32.97
N ASN A 182 3.28 4.42 33.17
CA ASN A 182 3.89 4.71 34.48
C ASN A 182 2.91 5.24 35.52
N ASN A 183 1.87 5.94 35.11
CA ASN A 183 0.91 6.59 36.02
C ASN A 183 -0.43 5.84 36.12
N ALA A 184 -0.61 4.73 35.40
CA ALA A 184 -1.86 3.99 35.45
C ALA A 184 -2.05 3.32 36.81
N PRO A 185 -3.18 3.54 37.53
CA PRO A 185 -3.46 2.93 38.82
C PRO A 185 -3.84 1.45 38.75
N GLY A 186 -3.93 0.88 37.54
CA GLY A 186 -4.37 -0.47 37.31
C GLY A 186 -3.95 -1.01 35.95
N ARG A 187 -4.76 -1.90 35.38
CA ARG A 187 -4.48 -2.51 34.07
C ARG A 187 -4.69 -1.52 32.94
N VAL A 188 -3.80 -1.54 31.96
CA VAL A 188 -3.92 -0.77 30.72
C VAL A 188 -4.27 -1.73 29.59
N PHE A 189 -5.26 -1.38 28.77
CA PHE A 189 -5.62 -2.08 27.54
C PHE A 189 -5.30 -1.17 26.35
N ILE A 190 -4.51 -1.69 25.40
CA ILE A 190 -4.09 -0.97 24.20
C ILE A 190 -4.73 -1.67 23.00
N GLY A 191 -5.61 -0.93 22.27
CA GLY A 191 -6.20 -1.39 21.02
C GLY A 191 -5.49 -0.72 19.84
N LEU A 192 -4.92 -1.52 18.93
CA LEU A 192 -4.30 -1.02 17.70
C LEU A 192 -4.41 -2.04 16.56
N PHE A 193 -4.19 -1.58 15.34
CA PHE A 193 -4.12 -2.48 14.19
C PHE A 193 -2.85 -3.31 14.25
N SER A 194 -2.96 -4.63 14.03
CA SER A 194 -1.83 -5.57 14.05
C SER A 194 -0.78 -5.27 12.96
N THR A 195 -1.16 -4.53 11.92
CA THR A 195 -0.26 -4.12 10.84
C THR A 195 0.55 -2.86 11.18
N ASN A 196 0.22 -2.16 12.27
CA ASN A 196 0.98 -1.00 12.73
C ASN A 196 2.17 -1.46 13.59
N ILE A 197 3.16 -2.05 12.92
CA ILE A 197 4.34 -2.68 13.55
C ILE A 197 5.12 -1.67 14.39
N ASN A 198 5.25 -0.43 13.91
CA ASN A 198 6.01 0.61 14.60
C ASN A 198 5.42 1.00 15.97
N ARG A 199 4.14 0.73 16.21
CA ARG A 199 3.50 0.95 17.52
C ARG A 199 3.50 -0.30 18.42
N ILE A 200 3.86 -1.47 17.88
CA ILE A 200 3.91 -2.72 18.62
C ILE A 200 5.30 -2.92 19.25
N GLN A 201 6.34 -2.41 18.62
CA GLN A 201 7.73 -2.44 19.10
C GLN A 201 7.96 -1.47 20.26
#